data_5067fb81c5613f29cb431b230e62caa6
#
_entry.id   5067fb81c5613f29cb431b230e62caa6
#
_cell.length_a   1.000
_cell.length_b   1.000
_cell.length_c   1.000
_cell.angle_alpha   90.00
_cell.angle_beta   90.00
_cell.angle_gamma   90.00
#
_symmetry.space_group_name_H-M   'P 1'
#
loop_
_entity.id
_entity.type
_entity.pdbx_description
1 polymer ?
#
loop_
_entity_poly.entity_id
_entity_poly.type
_entity_poly.pdbx_seq_one_letter_code
_entity_poly.pdbx_strand_id
1 'polypeptide(L)'
;RIVFDEGHHVFDAADSTFSAALTGQEAIELRRWIIGPEKNSRGRRRGLSARLADVASYDDAGGEAVEDAVEAAQALPSEGWLGRLAEGAPLGPLEQLLATVRATTFARDEKGLEAGYGIETETSQLPGELVEAAGTAAQALAMIRTPLLKLAGRLEAIMEDAPDWLDGQGRARIEGARHSLAWRIDLIAAWEALLSRLGGPADPEFVDWLQVDRNDARE
;
A
#
# COMPACT_ATOMS: atom_id res chain seq x y z
N ARG A 1 27.02 -24.16 -3.14
CA ARG A 1 27.20 -23.49 -4.43
C ARG A 1 25.86 -23.47 -5.13
N ILE A 2 25.35 -22.28 -5.44
CA ILE A 2 24.10 -22.09 -6.20
C ILE A 2 24.52 -21.84 -7.65
N VAL A 3 23.84 -22.48 -8.59
CA VAL A 3 24.00 -22.27 -10.04
C VAL A 3 22.67 -21.79 -10.58
N PHE A 4 22.66 -20.65 -11.24
CA PHE A 4 21.48 -20.11 -11.91
C PHE A 4 21.49 -20.57 -13.38
N ASP A 5 20.39 -21.16 -13.83
CA ASP A 5 20.08 -21.33 -15.23
C ASP A 5 19.43 -20.02 -15.73
N GLU A 6 19.66 -19.64 -16.98
CA GLU A 6 19.19 -18.37 -17.53
C GLU A 6 19.61 -17.15 -16.68
N GLY A 7 20.90 -17.07 -16.35
CA GLY A 7 21.44 -16.06 -15.42
C GLY A 7 21.17 -14.59 -15.77
N HIS A 8 20.73 -14.29 -17.01
CA HIS A 8 20.34 -12.94 -17.44
C HIS A 8 19.05 -12.45 -16.74
N HIS A 9 18.18 -13.37 -16.29
CA HIS A 9 16.99 -13.01 -15.50
C HIS A 9 17.29 -12.70 -14.02
N VAL A 10 18.52 -12.92 -13.55
CA VAL A 10 18.87 -12.66 -12.14
C VAL A 10 18.80 -11.16 -11.82
N PHE A 11 19.12 -10.29 -12.77
CA PHE A 11 19.04 -8.85 -12.58
C PHE A 11 17.59 -8.40 -12.44
N ASP A 12 16.71 -8.82 -13.34
CA ASP A 12 15.26 -8.50 -13.27
C ASP A 12 14.63 -9.05 -11.98
N ALA A 13 15.03 -10.26 -11.57
CA ALA A 13 14.57 -10.86 -10.31
C ALA A 13 15.11 -10.11 -9.09
N ALA A 14 16.34 -9.63 -9.13
CA ALA A 14 16.91 -8.81 -8.08
C ALA A 14 16.17 -7.47 -7.96
N ASP A 15 15.97 -6.78 -9.08
CA ASP A 15 15.24 -5.52 -9.13
C ASP A 15 13.82 -5.68 -8.56
N SER A 16 13.08 -6.71 -9.00
CA SER A 16 11.73 -6.97 -8.48
C SER A 16 11.69 -7.36 -7.00
N THR A 17 12.79 -7.95 -6.47
CA THR A 17 12.88 -8.39 -5.08
C THR A 17 13.27 -7.24 -4.14
N PHE A 18 14.13 -6.34 -4.59
CA PHE A 18 14.69 -5.26 -3.78
C PHE A 18 14.05 -3.90 -4.03
N SER A 19 13.23 -3.75 -5.08
CA SER A 19 12.48 -2.53 -5.32
C SER A 19 11.25 -2.44 -4.41
N ALA A 20 10.95 -1.23 -3.97
CA ALA A 20 9.67 -0.90 -3.36
C ALA A 20 8.88 -0.01 -4.33
N ALA A 21 7.66 -0.39 -4.66
CA ALA A 21 6.76 0.41 -5.48
C ALA A 21 5.52 0.80 -4.69
N LEU A 22 5.08 2.04 -4.83
CA LEU A 22 3.75 2.48 -4.40
C LEU A 22 2.89 2.65 -5.66
N THR A 23 2.02 1.69 -5.91
CA THR A 23 1.10 1.72 -7.04
C THR A 23 -0.34 1.90 -6.57
N GLY A 24 -1.19 2.50 -7.41
CA GLY A 24 -2.61 2.61 -7.12
C GLY A 24 -3.28 1.25 -6.97
N GLN A 25 -2.83 0.25 -7.75
CA GLN A 25 -3.35 -1.11 -7.68
C GLN A 25 -3.01 -1.80 -6.34
N GLU A 26 -1.79 -1.67 -5.86
CA GLU A 26 -1.41 -2.23 -4.54
C GLU A 26 -2.10 -1.50 -3.40
N ALA A 27 -2.26 -0.18 -3.51
CA ALA A 27 -2.96 0.62 -2.51
C ALA A 27 -4.46 0.24 -2.41
N ILE A 28 -5.17 0.00 -3.52
CA ILE A 28 -6.56 -0.48 -3.47
C ILE A 28 -6.65 -1.92 -2.97
N GLU A 29 -5.67 -2.79 -3.24
CA GLU A 29 -5.64 -4.13 -2.67
C GLU A 29 -5.40 -4.11 -1.15
N LEU A 30 -4.57 -3.20 -0.65
CA LEU A 30 -4.41 -2.96 0.79
C LEU A 30 -5.73 -2.49 1.41
N ARG A 31 -6.44 -1.51 0.78
CA ARG A 31 -7.77 -1.07 1.21
C ARG A 31 -8.74 -2.23 1.30
N ARG A 32 -8.82 -3.05 0.25
CA ARG A 32 -9.72 -4.22 0.20
C ARG A 32 -9.39 -5.26 1.27
N TRP A 33 -8.14 -5.38 1.62
CA TRP A 33 -7.72 -6.28 2.68
C TRP A 33 -8.12 -5.77 4.06
N ILE A 34 -8.04 -4.45 4.32
CA ILE A 34 -8.41 -3.84 5.61
C ILE A 34 -9.93 -3.71 5.72
N ILE A 35 -10.56 -3.01 4.81
CA ILE A 35 -12.00 -2.66 4.86
C ILE A 35 -12.87 -3.83 4.41
N GLY A 36 -12.45 -4.54 3.39
CA GLY A 36 -13.22 -5.58 2.71
C GLY A 36 -13.63 -5.18 1.29
N PRO A 37 -14.41 -6.04 0.61
CA PRO A 37 -14.86 -5.79 -0.74
C PRO A 37 -15.87 -4.64 -0.78
N GLU A 38 -15.74 -3.78 -1.77
CA GLU A 38 -16.73 -2.74 -2.06
C GLU A 38 -18.03 -3.35 -2.63
N LYS A 39 -19.14 -2.60 -2.55
CA LYS A 39 -20.54 -3.09 -2.74
C LYS A 39 -20.81 -3.93 -3.99
N ASN A 40 -19.98 -3.85 -5.02
CA ASN A 40 -20.17 -4.53 -6.29
C ASN A 40 -19.25 -5.74 -6.52
N SER A 41 -18.30 -6.01 -5.61
CA SER A 41 -17.40 -7.15 -5.77
C SER A 41 -17.97 -8.39 -5.09
N ARG A 42 -18.38 -9.39 -5.87
CA ARG A 42 -18.82 -10.72 -5.41
C ARG A 42 -17.64 -11.59 -4.93
N GLY A 43 -16.60 -10.98 -4.37
CA GLY A 43 -15.38 -11.69 -3.93
C GLY A 43 -15.53 -12.31 -2.54
N ARG A 44 -14.86 -13.46 -2.32
CA ARG A 44 -14.73 -14.13 -1.02
C ARG A 44 -13.78 -13.42 -0.05
N ARG A 45 -13.19 -12.28 -0.42
CA ARG A 45 -12.23 -11.56 0.42
C ARG A 45 -12.99 -10.78 1.49
N ARG A 46 -12.75 -11.13 2.75
CA ARG A 46 -13.34 -10.45 3.91
C ARG A 46 -12.32 -9.44 4.44
N GLY A 47 -12.78 -8.25 4.87
CA GLY A 47 -11.97 -7.26 5.58
C GLY A 47 -11.54 -7.74 6.96
N LEU A 48 -10.73 -6.94 7.65
CA LEU A 48 -10.21 -7.26 8.98
C LEU A 48 -11.32 -7.53 9.99
N SER A 49 -12.36 -6.69 10.05
CA SER A 49 -13.49 -6.84 10.97
C SER A 49 -14.16 -8.22 10.87
N ALA A 50 -14.36 -8.71 9.64
CA ALA A 50 -14.99 -10.02 9.44
C ALA A 50 -14.04 -11.21 9.67
N ARG A 51 -12.72 -11.00 9.55
CA ARG A 51 -11.71 -12.03 9.83
C ARG A 51 -11.43 -12.20 11.30
N LEU A 52 -11.50 -11.10 12.04
CA LEU A 52 -11.17 -11.00 13.45
C LEU A 52 -12.42 -10.70 14.30
N ALA A 53 -13.59 -11.15 13.85
CA ALA A 53 -14.86 -10.93 14.55
C ALA A 53 -14.84 -11.49 16.00
N ASP A 54 -14.15 -12.61 16.22
CA ASP A 54 -14.00 -13.19 17.57
C ASP A 54 -13.13 -12.27 18.45
N VAL A 55 -12.03 -11.74 17.89
CA VAL A 55 -11.18 -10.78 18.62
C VAL A 55 -12.00 -9.55 18.99
N ALA A 56 -12.73 -8.96 18.03
CA ALA A 56 -13.57 -7.81 18.30
C ALA A 56 -14.69 -8.08 19.31
N SER A 57 -15.12 -9.34 19.48
CA SER A 57 -16.18 -9.72 20.43
C SER A 57 -15.68 -9.99 21.84
N TYR A 58 -14.43 -10.40 22.01
CA TYR A 58 -13.89 -10.86 23.28
C TYR A 58 -12.68 -10.06 23.79
N ASP A 59 -12.20 -9.11 22.98
CA ASP A 59 -11.04 -8.27 23.29
C ASP A 59 -11.26 -6.83 22.79
N ASP A 60 -11.62 -5.95 23.73
CA ASP A 60 -11.97 -4.56 23.42
C ASP A 60 -10.84 -3.82 22.71
N ALA A 61 -9.58 -4.00 23.17
CA ALA A 61 -8.42 -3.33 22.57
C ALA A 61 -8.11 -3.81 21.14
N GLY A 62 -8.33 -5.09 20.87
CA GLY A 62 -8.23 -5.66 19.53
C GLY A 62 -9.35 -5.17 18.63
N GLY A 63 -10.57 -5.08 19.15
CA GLY A 63 -11.73 -4.52 18.44
C GLY A 63 -11.50 -3.06 18.05
N GLU A 64 -11.09 -2.21 18.99
CA GLU A 64 -10.74 -0.80 18.75
C GLU A 64 -9.64 -0.66 17.69
N ALA A 65 -8.58 -1.45 17.77
CA ALA A 65 -7.51 -1.40 16.78
C ALA A 65 -7.96 -1.80 15.37
N VAL A 66 -8.94 -2.72 15.25
CA VAL A 66 -9.55 -3.06 13.95
C VAL A 66 -10.38 -1.90 13.42
N GLU A 67 -11.20 -1.26 14.26
CA GLU A 67 -12.03 -0.10 13.88
C GLU A 67 -11.17 1.08 13.44
N ASP A 68 -10.14 1.44 14.22
CA ASP A 68 -9.18 2.48 13.89
C ASP A 68 -8.48 2.22 12.53
N ALA A 69 -8.09 0.97 12.28
CA ALA A 69 -7.45 0.59 11.03
C ALA A 69 -8.42 0.73 9.83
N VAL A 70 -9.68 0.35 9.99
CA VAL A 70 -10.72 0.48 8.96
C VAL A 70 -11.02 1.95 8.67
N GLU A 71 -11.09 2.81 9.69
CA GLU A 71 -11.28 4.24 9.53
C GLU A 71 -10.09 4.88 8.80
N ALA A 72 -8.87 4.65 9.27
CA ALA A 72 -7.67 5.19 8.65
C ALA A 72 -7.50 4.75 7.19
N ALA A 73 -7.87 3.51 6.86
CA ALA A 73 -7.76 2.98 5.50
C ALA A 73 -8.71 3.65 4.48
N GLN A 74 -9.63 4.55 4.92
CA GLN A 74 -10.40 5.38 4.00
C GLN A 74 -9.51 6.35 3.18
N ALA A 75 -8.30 6.63 3.65
CA ALA A 75 -7.32 7.43 2.93
C ALA A 75 -6.73 6.74 1.69
N LEU A 76 -6.89 5.41 1.56
CA LEU A 76 -6.42 4.63 0.42
C LEU A 76 -7.37 4.76 -0.77
N PRO A 77 -6.87 4.61 -2.02
CA PRO A 77 -7.69 4.66 -3.22
C PRO A 77 -8.87 3.68 -3.16
N SER A 78 -10.02 4.13 -3.64
CA SER A 78 -11.25 3.34 -3.69
C SER A 78 -11.61 2.93 -5.13
N GLU A 79 -12.63 2.09 -5.30
CA GLU A 79 -13.10 1.69 -6.64
C GLU A 79 -13.37 2.92 -7.53
N GLY A 80 -12.93 2.86 -8.78
CA GLY A 80 -13.06 3.98 -9.73
C GLY A 80 -11.97 5.06 -9.60
N TRP A 81 -10.92 4.84 -8.82
CA TRP A 81 -9.83 5.81 -8.61
C TRP A 81 -9.16 6.24 -9.92
N LEU A 82 -8.95 5.35 -10.89
CA LEU A 82 -8.35 5.69 -12.19
C LEU A 82 -9.19 6.73 -12.95
N GLY A 83 -10.52 6.54 -13.00
CA GLY A 83 -11.42 7.50 -13.62
C GLY A 83 -11.36 8.87 -12.93
N ARG A 84 -11.33 8.90 -11.59
CA ARG A 84 -11.18 10.15 -10.84
C ARG A 84 -9.85 10.86 -11.09
N LEU A 85 -8.77 10.11 -11.22
CA LEU A 85 -7.47 10.70 -11.60
C LEU A 85 -7.52 11.30 -13.01
N ALA A 86 -8.15 10.62 -13.95
CA ALA A 86 -8.31 11.09 -15.32
C ALA A 86 -9.19 12.35 -15.41
N GLU A 87 -10.24 12.43 -14.60
CA GLU A 87 -11.16 13.57 -14.49
C GLU A 87 -10.62 14.73 -13.66
N GLY A 88 -9.47 14.57 -12.98
CA GLY A 88 -8.89 15.59 -12.10
C GLY A 88 -9.65 15.77 -10.79
N ALA A 89 -10.34 14.74 -10.31
CA ALA A 89 -11.16 14.73 -9.09
C ALA A 89 -10.70 13.66 -8.07
N PRO A 90 -9.42 13.61 -7.69
CA PRO A 90 -8.90 12.60 -6.76
C PRO A 90 -9.55 12.72 -5.38
N LEU A 91 -9.79 11.58 -4.72
CA LEU A 91 -10.31 11.50 -3.36
C LEU A 91 -9.21 11.12 -2.38
N GLY A 92 -8.98 11.96 -1.37
CA GLY A 92 -8.03 11.69 -0.31
C GLY A 92 -6.56 11.75 -0.72
N PRO A 93 -5.66 11.56 0.25
CA PRO A 93 -4.24 11.89 0.07
C PRO A 93 -3.51 10.98 -0.90
N LEU A 94 -3.85 9.69 -0.95
CA LEU A 94 -3.16 8.74 -1.83
C LEU A 94 -3.57 8.95 -3.31
N GLU A 95 -4.85 9.21 -3.60
CA GLU A 95 -5.27 9.54 -4.96
C GLU A 95 -4.70 10.89 -5.40
N GLN A 96 -4.61 11.87 -4.50
CA GLN A 96 -3.97 13.16 -4.78
C GLN A 96 -2.49 12.99 -5.14
N LEU A 97 -1.75 12.17 -4.40
CA LEU A 97 -0.37 11.82 -4.74
C LEU A 97 -0.28 11.21 -6.14
N LEU A 98 -1.09 10.18 -6.43
CA LEU A 98 -1.09 9.50 -7.72
C LEU A 98 -1.46 10.45 -8.88
N ALA A 99 -2.41 11.36 -8.67
CA ALA A 99 -2.77 12.39 -9.65
C ALA A 99 -1.60 13.35 -9.92
N THR A 100 -0.90 13.77 -8.86
CA THR A 100 0.25 14.68 -9.00
C THR A 100 1.46 13.97 -9.65
N VAL A 101 1.72 12.70 -9.31
CA VAL A 101 2.71 11.86 -10.00
C VAL A 101 2.37 11.77 -11.49
N ARG A 102 1.13 11.45 -11.84
CA ARG A 102 0.66 11.37 -13.22
C ARG A 102 0.88 12.70 -13.96
N ALA A 103 0.46 13.81 -13.39
CA ALA A 103 0.62 15.14 -13.99
C ALA A 103 2.10 15.50 -14.20
N THR A 104 2.96 15.23 -13.21
CA THR A 104 4.41 15.49 -13.30
C THR A 104 5.07 14.64 -14.37
N THR A 105 4.72 13.36 -14.45
CA THR A 105 5.29 12.43 -15.44
C THR A 105 4.90 12.84 -16.85
N PHE A 106 3.63 13.19 -17.10
CA PHE A 106 3.20 13.69 -18.41
C PHE A 106 3.84 15.05 -18.80
N ALA A 107 3.98 15.95 -17.83
CA ALA A 107 4.60 17.26 -18.09
C ALA A 107 6.09 17.15 -18.50
N ARG A 108 6.76 16.05 -18.14
CA ARG A 108 8.16 15.78 -18.46
C ARG A 108 8.36 14.86 -19.66
N ASP A 109 7.28 14.30 -20.18
CA ASP A 109 7.37 13.42 -21.35
C ASP A 109 7.55 14.22 -22.65
N GLU A 110 8.77 14.23 -23.16
CA GLU A 110 9.11 14.88 -24.44
C GLU A 110 8.68 14.05 -25.67
N LYS A 111 8.44 12.76 -25.51
CA LYS A 111 8.20 11.81 -26.61
C LYS A 111 6.73 11.51 -26.85
N GLY A 112 5.86 11.84 -25.92
CA GLY A 112 4.44 11.54 -25.95
C GLY A 112 4.13 10.05 -25.81
N LEU A 113 2.84 9.74 -25.61
CA LEU A 113 2.29 8.39 -25.40
C LEU A 113 2.61 7.35 -26.51
N GLU A 114 3.27 7.76 -27.59
CA GLU A 114 3.62 6.86 -28.70
C GLU A 114 4.86 5.99 -28.41
N ALA A 115 5.63 6.30 -27.38
CA ALA A 115 6.96 5.75 -27.13
C ALA A 115 7.00 4.57 -26.16
N GLY A 116 6.18 3.52 -26.32
CA GLY A 116 6.47 2.25 -25.66
C GLY A 116 5.50 1.79 -24.56
N TYR A 117 6.01 1.16 -23.51
CA TYR A 117 5.24 0.41 -22.51
C TYR A 117 4.76 1.24 -21.32
N GLY A 118 5.21 2.46 -21.17
CA GLY A 118 4.89 3.39 -20.10
C GLY A 118 5.75 4.64 -20.23
N ILE A 119 5.50 5.62 -19.37
CA ILE A 119 6.28 6.85 -19.26
C ILE A 119 6.99 6.83 -17.92
N GLU A 120 8.31 6.99 -17.94
CA GLU A 120 9.14 7.05 -16.74
C GLU A 120 9.87 8.39 -16.69
N THR A 121 10.03 8.94 -15.48
CA THR A 121 10.81 10.15 -15.26
C THR A 121 11.57 10.06 -13.93
N GLU A 122 12.70 10.73 -13.92
CA GLU A 122 13.54 10.83 -12.71
C GLU A 122 12.90 11.70 -11.62
N THR A 123 13.38 11.55 -10.41
CA THR A 123 12.91 12.30 -9.24
C THR A 123 13.73 13.57 -8.93
N SER A 124 14.60 13.99 -9.84
CA SER A 124 15.33 15.25 -9.67
C SER A 124 14.41 16.46 -9.88
N GLN A 125 14.60 17.51 -9.08
CA GLN A 125 13.88 18.77 -9.20
C GLN A 125 12.35 18.63 -9.28
N LEU A 126 11.77 17.87 -8.36
CA LEU A 126 10.33 17.66 -8.30
C LEU A 126 9.57 18.96 -8.03
N PRO A 127 8.36 19.13 -8.59
CA PRO A 127 7.47 20.23 -8.24
C PRO A 127 7.16 20.21 -6.74
N GLY A 128 7.08 21.41 -6.11
CA GLY A 128 6.75 21.52 -4.69
C GLY A 128 5.42 20.87 -4.33
N GLU A 129 4.43 20.94 -5.21
CA GLU A 129 3.13 20.29 -5.06
C GLU A 129 3.25 18.76 -4.91
N LEU A 130 4.16 18.12 -5.69
CA LEU A 130 4.39 16.68 -5.58
C LEU A 130 5.06 16.32 -4.24
N VAL A 131 6.02 17.13 -3.79
CA VAL A 131 6.70 16.92 -2.51
C VAL A 131 5.71 17.07 -1.34
N GLU A 132 4.82 18.05 -1.41
CA GLU A 132 3.75 18.26 -0.42
C GLU A 132 2.74 17.10 -0.42
N ALA A 133 2.30 16.66 -1.59
CA ALA A 133 1.41 15.50 -1.73
C ALA A 133 2.05 14.21 -1.19
N ALA A 134 3.35 14.01 -1.43
CA ALA A 134 4.10 12.88 -0.87
C ALA A 134 4.16 12.92 0.66
N GLY A 135 4.41 14.08 1.25
CA GLY A 135 4.39 14.27 2.70
C GLY A 135 3.02 13.98 3.32
N THR A 136 1.95 14.47 2.68
CA THR A 136 0.57 14.22 3.12
C THR A 136 0.19 12.74 3.01
N ALA A 137 0.59 12.08 1.93
CA ALA A 137 0.37 10.65 1.74
C ALA A 137 1.16 9.81 2.75
N ALA A 138 2.41 10.17 3.05
CA ALA A 138 3.21 9.50 4.07
C ALA A 138 2.57 9.59 5.46
N GLN A 139 2.03 10.74 5.83
CA GLN A 139 1.27 10.91 7.08
C GLN A 139 0.02 10.02 7.12
N ALA A 140 -0.73 9.94 6.02
CA ALA A 140 -1.90 9.07 5.93
C ALA A 140 -1.52 7.59 6.07
N LEU A 141 -0.41 7.15 5.46
CA LEU A 141 0.12 5.80 5.61
C LEU A 141 0.53 5.49 7.06
N ALA A 142 1.18 6.43 7.74
CA ALA A 142 1.53 6.29 9.16
C ALA A 142 0.28 6.16 10.05
N MET A 143 -0.79 6.90 9.74
CA MET A 143 -2.09 6.77 10.43
C MET A 143 -2.73 5.39 10.22
N ILE A 144 -2.52 4.75 9.08
CA ILE A 144 -2.97 3.37 8.82
C ILE A 144 -2.06 2.38 9.55
N ARG A 145 -0.76 2.56 9.51
CA ARG A 145 0.22 1.64 10.10
C ARG A 145 0.10 1.56 11.63
N THR A 146 -0.18 2.67 12.28
CA THR A 146 -0.27 2.75 13.75
C THR A 146 -1.28 1.78 14.35
N PRO A 147 -2.57 1.75 13.95
CA PRO A 147 -3.54 0.78 14.46
C PRO A 147 -3.23 -0.66 14.03
N LEU A 148 -2.61 -0.87 12.86
CA LEU A 148 -2.19 -2.21 12.46
C LEU A 148 -1.08 -2.76 13.36
N LEU A 149 -0.14 -1.92 13.81
CA LEU A 149 0.88 -2.30 14.80
C LEU A 149 0.27 -2.61 16.17
N LYS A 150 -0.68 -1.79 16.63
CA LYS A 150 -1.42 -2.08 17.87
C LYS A 150 -2.13 -3.43 17.78
N LEU A 151 -2.81 -3.69 16.66
CA LEU A 151 -3.49 -4.94 16.40
C LEU A 151 -2.52 -6.13 16.40
N ALA A 152 -1.35 -6.00 15.74
CA ALA A 152 -0.34 -7.05 15.70
C ALA A 152 0.13 -7.43 17.13
N GLY A 153 0.47 -6.45 17.96
CA GLY A 153 0.85 -6.67 19.36
C GLY A 153 -0.29 -7.28 20.19
N ARG A 154 -1.55 -6.88 19.93
CA ARG A 154 -2.70 -7.45 20.65
C ARG A 154 -2.95 -8.90 20.26
N LEU A 155 -2.88 -9.23 18.97
CA LEU A 155 -3.01 -10.62 18.50
C LEU A 155 -1.90 -11.53 19.05
N GLU A 156 -0.69 -11.00 19.23
CA GLU A 156 0.42 -11.72 19.88
C GLU A 156 0.10 -12.01 21.34
N ALA A 157 -0.32 -11.02 22.10
CA ALA A 157 -0.71 -11.19 23.50
C ALA A 157 -1.86 -12.19 23.66
N ILE A 158 -2.90 -12.15 22.83
CA ILE A 158 -4.00 -13.13 22.84
C ILE A 158 -3.49 -14.56 22.58
N MET A 159 -2.52 -14.73 21.69
CA MET A 159 -1.94 -16.05 21.41
C MET A 159 -1.10 -16.59 22.58
N GLU A 160 -0.43 -15.71 23.33
CA GLU A 160 0.36 -16.05 24.51
C GLU A 160 -0.53 -16.35 25.72
N ASP A 161 -1.51 -15.49 25.97
CA ASP A 161 -2.45 -15.64 27.11
C ASP A 161 -3.38 -16.84 26.96
N ALA A 162 -3.63 -17.28 25.72
CA ALA A 162 -4.48 -18.41 25.36
C ALA A 162 -5.81 -18.44 26.14
N PRO A 163 -6.64 -17.38 26.06
CA PRO A 163 -7.88 -17.30 26.82
C PRO A 163 -8.88 -18.41 26.45
N ASP A 164 -9.81 -18.72 27.37
CA ASP A 164 -10.75 -19.84 27.22
C ASP A 164 -11.61 -19.81 25.96
N TRP A 165 -11.86 -18.60 25.39
CA TRP A 165 -12.62 -18.46 24.14
C TRP A 165 -11.80 -18.80 22.89
N LEU A 166 -10.47 -18.89 23.00
CA LEU A 166 -9.56 -19.14 21.89
C LEU A 166 -9.46 -20.64 21.59
N ASP A 167 -10.37 -21.14 20.79
CA ASP A 167 -10.34 -22.52 20.31
C ASP A 167 -9.25 -22.75 19.24
N GLY A 168 -9.05 -23.99 18.83
CA GLY A 168 -8.03 -24.36 17.82
C GLY A 168 -8.28 -23.71 16.46
N GLN A 169 -9.53 -23.46 16.09
CA GLN A 169 -9.89 -22.80 14.83
C GLN A 169 -9.65 -21.28 14.90
N GLY A 170 -9.98 -20.67 16.02
CA GLY A 170 -9.68 -19.28 16.33
C GLY A 170 -8.18 -19.01 16.32
N ARG A 171 -7.39 -19.90 16.94
CA ARG A 171 -5.92 -19.83 16.95
C ARG A 171 -5.34 -19.84 15.53
N ALA A 172 -5.76 -20.77 14.69
CA ALA A 172 -5.30 -20.85 13.30
C ALA A 172 -5.68 -19.60 12.47
N ARG A 173 -6.86 -19.00 12.71
CA ARG A 173 -7.29 -17.74 12.07
C ARG A 173 -6.42 -16.57 12.50
N ILE A 174 -6.15 -16.43 13.79
CA ILE A 174 -5.31 -15.35 14.34
C ILE A 174 -3.89 -15.50 13.80
N GLU A 175 -3.32 -16.69 13.76
CA GLU A 175 -1.98 -16.92 13.21
C GLU A 175 -1.87 -16.56 11.73
N GLY A 176 -2.85 -16.94 10.91
CA GLY A 176 -2.94 -16.53 9.52
C GLY A 176 -3.12 -15.00 9.35
N ALA A 177 -3.87 -14.36 10.23
CA ALA A 177 -4.04 -12.92 10.24
C ALA A 177 -2.74 -12.20 10.62
N ARG A 178 -2.01 -12.67 11.64
CA ARG A 178 -0.71 -12.14 12.08
C ARG A 178 0.31 -12.15 10.94
N HIS A 179 0.44 -13.27 10.26
CA HIS A 179 1.37 -13.38 9.12
C HIS A 179 1.03 -12.38 8.00
N SER A 180 -0.25 -12.31 7.63
CA SER A 180 -0.72 -11.35 6.62
C SER A 180 -0.53 -9.90 7.05
N LEU A 181 -0.69 -9.61 8.34
CA LEU A 181 -0.60 -8.28 8.94
C LEU A 181 0.85 -7.79 8.93
N ALA A 182 1.80 -8.64 9.35
CA ALA A 182 3.23 -8.31 9.36
C ALA A 182 3.71 -7.85 7.97
N TRP A 183 3.39 -8.62 6.94
CA TRP A 183 3.77 -8.26 5.56
C TRP A 183 3.21 -6.89 5.13
N ARG A 184 1.97 -6.55 5.54
CA ARG A 184 1.35 -5.27 5.17
C ARG A 184 1.89 -4.09 5.96
N ILE A 185 2.26 -4.32 7.21
CA ILE A 185 2.96 -3.31 8.02
C ILE A 185 4.31 -2.98 7.38
N ASP A 186 5.07 -3.99 6.93
CA ASP A 186 6.34 -3.83 6.24
C ASP A 186 6.15 -3.13 4.89
N LEU A 187 5.11 -3.46 4.13
CA LEU A 187 4.76 -2.80 2.87
C LEU A 187 4.50 -1.30 3.09
N ILE A 188 3.67 -0.95 4.08
CA ILE A 188 3.39 0.46 4.40
C ILE A 188 4.65 1.18 4.83
N ALA A 189 5.49 0.56 5.66
CA ALA A 189 6.77 1.14 6.07
C ALA A 189 7.71 1.39 4.89
N ALA A 190 7.75 0.49 3.91
CA ALA A 190 8.52 0.68 2.67
C ALA A 190 7.98 1.85 1.83
N TRP A 191 6.66 2.02 1.75
CA TRP A 191 6.04 3.16 1.09
C TRP A 191 6.32 4.49 1.81
N GLU A 192 6.24 4.53 3.14
CA GLU A 192 6.62 5.70 3.94
C GLU A 192 8.08 6.09 3.68
N ALA A 193 9.00 5.11 3.67
CA ALA A 193 10.41 5.34 3.39
C ALA A 193 10.64 5.87 1.96
N LEU A 194 9.95 5.31 0.96
CA LEU A 194 9.98 5.79 -0.42
C LEU A 194 9.54 7.27 -0.50
N LEU A 195 8.39 7.60 0.07
CA LEU A 195 7.83 8.96 0.03
C LEU A 195 8.70 9.97 0.79
N SER A 196 9.38 9.56 1.85
CA SER A 196 10.25 10.42 2.63
C SER A 196 11.52 10.86 1.87
N ARG A 197 11.94 10.11 0.83
CA ARG A 197 13.07 10.48 -0.02
C ARG A 197 12.70 11.50 -1.09
N LEU A 198 11.41 11.60 -1.47
CA LEU A 198 10.97 12.54 -2.50
C LEU A 198 11.16 13.99 -2.04
N GLY A 199 11.90 14.76 -2.81
CA GLY A 199 12.22 16.16 -2.50
C GLY A 199 13.41 16.36 -1.54
N GLY A 200 13.99 15.28 -1.02
CA GLY A 200 15.23 15.30 -0.25
C GLY A 200 16.49 15.28 -1.13
N PRO A 201 17.69 15.32 -0.50
CA PRO A 201 18.93 15.08 -1.23
C PRO A 201 18.94 13.64 -1.77
N ALA A 202 19.53 13.45 -2.95
CA ALA A 202 19.66 12.14 -3.56
C ALA A 202 20.46 11.20 -2.63
N ASP A 203 19.91 10.03 -2.37
CA ASP A 203 20.60 8.96 -1.63
C ASP A 203 21.31 8.06 -2.66
N PRO A 204 22.64 7.94 -2.60
CA PRO A 204 23.41 7.16 -3.58
C PRO A 204 23.12 5.65 -3.54
N GLU A 205 22.45 5.15 -2.49
CA GLU A 205 22.06 3.75 -2.37
C GLU A 205 20.74 3.43 -3.07
N PHE A 206 19.98 4.46 -3.51
CA PHE A 206 18.68 4.29 -4.13
C PHE A 206 18.61 4.97 -5.50
N VAL A 207 17.84 4.35 -6.39
CA VAL A 207 17.37 4.97 -7.63
C VAL A 207 15.86 5.04 -7.54
N ASP A 208 15.34 6.26 -7.42
CA ASP A 208 13.90 6.50 -7.37
C ASP A 208 13.42 7.06 -8.71
N TRP A 209 12.26 6.61 -9.18
CA TRP A 209 11.63 7.12 -10.41
C TRP A 209 10.11 7.21 -10.25
N LEU A 210 9.48 8.00 -11.10
CA LEU A 210 8.03 8.07 -11.25
C LEU A 210 7.65 7.37 -12.55
N GLN A 211 6.55 6.63 -12.53
CA GLN A 211 6.08 5.86 -13.67
C GLN A 211 4.57 5.99 -13.85
N VAL A 212 4.14 6.07 -15.10
CA VAL A 212 2.74 5.92 -15.51
C VAL A 212 2.67 4.80 -16.54
N ASP A 213 1.96 3.73 -16.22
CA ASP A 213 1.78 2.61 -17.13
C ASP A 213 0.88 2.98 -18.31
N ARG A 214 1.12 2.36 -19.47
CA ARG A 214 0.40 2.67 -20.70
C ARG A 214 -1.10 2.44 -20.60
N ASN A 215 -1.53 1.48 -19.82
CA ASN A 215 -2.95 1.19 -19.60
C ASN A 215 -3.62 2.30 -18.76
N ASP A 216 -2.90 2.83 -17.78
CA ASP A 216 -3.36 3.92 -16.90
C ASP A 216 -3.27 5.29 -17.58
N ALA A 217 -2.51 5.39 -18.68
CA ALA A 217 -2.34 6.62 -19.45
C ALA A 217 -3.46 6.87 -20.47
N ARG A 218 -4.24 5.83 -20.83
CA ARG A 218 -5.29 5.90 -21.86
C ARG A 218 -6.70 6.03 -21.29
N GLU A 219 -6.86 5.79 -20.01
CA GLU A 219 -8.12 5.99 -19.27
C GLU A 219 -8.06 7.29 -18.46
#